data_ad89f831eedb9748fb96eac6bf31a628
#
_entry.id   ad89f831eedb9748fb96eac6bf31a628
#
_cell.length_a   1.000
_cell.length_b   1.000
_cell.length_c   1.000
_cell.angle_alpha   90.00
_cell.angle_beta   90.00
_cell.angle_gamma   90.00
#
_symmetry.space_group_name_H-M   'P 1'
#
loop_
_entity.id
_entity.type
_entity.pdbx_description
1 polymer ?
#
loop_
_entity_poly.entity_id
_entity_poly.type
_entity_poly.pdbx_seq_one_letter_code
_entity_poly.pdbx_strand_id
1 'polypeptide(L)'
;AGLGALCLIGCAAMPESKMTLSSAPFGKAPDGTPVELYTLRNSKGSEAQICNYGGIVTSLKVADKHGKFSDVVLGFDNLDSYIKQSPHFGCLVGRYGNRIAKGKFKLNGKEYQLAVNNGPNSLHGGLKGFDKVVWDAKIVVGAAGPALKLTYTSKDGEEGFPGNLKVTAVYTLTEDDALRLDFTATTDADTVLNLTHHSYFNLAGHGDVLGHVVTIYADKFTPVDATMIPTGEVRPVKGTPLDFTTPTPIGARINSDYEQIKLGG
;
A
#
# COMPACT_ATOMS: atom_id res chain seq x y z
N ALA A 1 -45.91 -51.19 -18.54
CA ALA A 1 -44.96 -50.44 -19.35
C ALA A 1 -44.99 -48.97 -18.91
N GLY A 2 -44.03 -48.56 -18.06
CA GLY A 2 -43.89 -47.19 -17.66
C GLY A 2 -42.50 -46.72 -18.08
N LEU A 3 -42.44 -45.77 -19.00
CA LEU A 3 -41.21 -45.06 -19.38
C LEU A 3 -40.87 -44.00 -18.32
N GLY A 4 -39.78 -44.21 -17.62
CA GLY A 4 -39.19 -43.16 -16.79
C GLY A 4 -38.37 -42.22 -17.65
N ALA A 5 -38.74 -40.94 -17.70
CA ALA A 5 -37.94 -39.90 -18.33
C ALA A 5 -36.80 -39.48 -17.38
N LEU A 6 -35.58 -39.76 -17.80
CA LEU A 6 -34.35 -39.31 -17.11
C LEU A 6 -34.10 -37.85 -17.51
N CYS A 7 -34.37 -36.89 -16.59
CA CYS A 7 -34.03 -35.51 -16.78
C CYS A 7 -32.51 -35.32 -16.51
N LEU A 8 -31.71 -35.20 -17.57
CA LEU A 8 -30.31 -34.78 -17.50
C LEU A 8 -30.30 -33.26 -17.25
N ILE A 9 -30.06 -32.86 -15.99
CA ILE A 9 -29.75 -31.48 -15.66
C ILE A 9 -28.32 -31.23 -16.16
N GLY A 10 -28.21 -30.58 -17.31
CA GLY A 10 -26.96 -30.09 -17.83
C GLY A 10 -26.40 -29.02 -16.89
N CYS A 11 -25.33 -29.34 -16.17
CA CYS A 11 -24.53 -28.34 -15.46
C CYS A 11 -23.86 -27.49 -16.56
N ALA A 12 -24.39 -26.30 -16.81
CA ALA A 12 -23.71 -25.32 -17.65
C ALA A 12 -22.42 -24.93 -16.92
N ALA A 13 -21.27 -25.32 -17.45
CA ALA A 13 -19.98 -24.84 -16.96
C ALA A 13 -19.97 -23.32 -17.10
N MET A 14 -19.81 -22.59 -15.98
CA MET A 14 -19.56 -21.17 -16.03
C MET A 14 -18.27 -20.93 -16.85
N PRO A 15 -18.24 -19.94 -17.75
CA PRO A 15 -17.04 -19.64 -18.49
C PRO A 15 -15.91 -19.32 -17.48
N GLU A 16 -14.79 -20.02 -17.58
CA GLU A 16 -13.57 -19.69 -16.81
C GLU A 16 -13.23 -18.21 -17.08
N SER A 17 -13.35 -17.37 -16.08
CA SER A 17 -12.95 -15.96 -16.21
C SER A 17 -11.43 -15.96 -16.28
N LYS A 18 -10.89 -15.47 -17.41
CA LYS A 18 -9.43 -15.33 -17.57
C LYS A 18 -8.95 -14.13 -16.78
N MET A 19 -7.74 -14.23 -16.21
CA MET A 19 -7.05 -13.08 -15.67
C MET A 19 -6.99 -11.96 -16.72
N THR A 20 -7.39 -10.76 -16.36
CA THR A 20 -7.42 -9.60 -17.28
C THR A 20 -6.70 -8.41 -16.68
N LEU A 21 -6.15 -7.58 -17.55
CA LEU A 21 -5.63 -6.26 -17.20
C LEU A 21 -6.10 -5.26 -18.27
N SER A 22 -6.69 -4.16 -17.82
CA SER A 22 -7.15 -3.06 -18.68
C SER A 22 -6.76 -1.72 -18.07
N SER A 23 -6.81 -0.65 -18.87
CA SER A 23 -6.65 0.73 -18.37
C SER A 23 -7.76 1.64 -18.90
N ALA A 24 -7.98 2.73 -18.16
CA ALA A 24 -8.89 3.80 -18.53
C ALA A 24 -8.34 5.14 -18.01
N PRO A 25 -8.67 6.28 -18.68
CA PRO A 25 -8.31 7.61 -18.18
C PRO A 25 -8.86 7.83 -16.76
N PHE A 26 -8.02 8.35 -15.85
CA PHE A 26 -8.42 8.66 -14.47
C PHE A 26 -8.37 10.15 -14.14
N GLY A 27 -7.71 10.95 -14.98
CA GLY A 27 -7.60 12.40 -14.84
C GLY A 27 -6.26 12.94 -15.28
N LYS A 28 -5.86 14.08 -14.70
CA LYS A 28 -4.56 14.70 -14.95
C LYS A 28 -3.91 15.10 -13.64
N ALA A 29 -2.61 14.86 -13.52
CA ALA A 29 -1.79 15.36 -12.43
C ALA A 29 -1.73 16.90 -12.43
N PRO A 30 -1.25 17.56 -11.35
CA PRO A 30 -1.18 19.02 -11.26
C PRO A 30 -0.35 19.69 -12.37
N ASP A 31 0.61 18.99 -12.96
CA ASP A 31 1.43 19.45 -14.09
C ASP A 31 0.81 19.18 -15.46
N GLY A 32 -0.43 18.66 -15.50
CA GLY A 32 -1.18 18.31 -16.71
C GLY A 32 -0.88 16.92 -17.28
N THR A 33 0.02 16.16 -16.67
CA THR A 33 0.36 14.80 -17.13
C THR A 33 -0.87 13.89 -17.01
N PRO A 34 -1.25 13.14 -18.07
CA PRO A 34 -2.36 12.20 -18.02
C PRO A 34 -2.11 11.10 -16.98
N VAL A 35 -3.17 10.74 -16.25
CA VAL A 35 -3.18 9.65 -15.26
C VAL A 35 -4.17 8.58 -15.71
N GLU A 36 -3.72 7.34 -15.69
CA GLU A 36 -4.47 6.14 -16.06
C GLU A 36 -4.80 5.33 -14.80
N LEU A 37 -5.97 4.70 -14.79
CA LEU A 37 -6.40 3.70 -13.83
C LEU A 37 -6.30 2.32 -14.46
N TYR A 38 -5.53 1.43 -13.85
CA TYR A 38 -5.32 0.05 -14.29
C TYR A 38 -6.16 -0.89 -13.44
N THR A 39 -6.87 -1.80 -14.09
CA THR A 39 -7.68 -2.83 -13.41
C THR A 39 -7.09 -4.20 -13.66
N LEU A 40 -6.66 -4.86 -12.60
CA LEU A 40 -6.23 -6.25 -12.59
C LEU A 40 -7.38 -7.11 -12.05
N ARG A 41 -7.70 -8.21 -12.73
CA ARG A 41 -8.69 -9.18 -12.27
C ARG A 41 -8.16 -10.60 -12.45
N ASN A 42 -8.26 -11.42 -11.40
CA ASN A 42 -7.92 -12.85 -11.49
C ASN A 42 -9.12 -13.69 -11.95
N SER A 43 -8.89 -14.99 -12.20
CA SER A 43 -9.95 -15.90 -12.68
C SER A 43 -11.07 -16.14 -11.66
N LYS A 44 -10.84 -15.88 -10.37
CA LYS A 44 -11.83 -16.02 -9.30
C LYS A 44 -12.71 -14.78 -9.12
N GLY A 45 -12.38 -13.66 -9.80
CA GLY A 45 -13.15 -12.42 -9.74
C GLY A 45 -12.62 -11.39 -8.76
N SER A 46 -11.54 -11.66 -8.01
CA SER A 46 -10.85 -10.64 -7.24
C SER A 46 -10.29 -9.57 -8.17
N GLU A 47 -10.39 -8.30 -7.75
CA GLU A 47 -10.06 -7.13 -8.56
C GLU A 47 -9.22 -6.14 -7.77
N ALA A 48 -8.15 -5.65 -8.38
CA ALA A 48 -7.37 -4.53 -7.87
C ALA A 48 -7.35 -3.40 -8.90
N GLN A 49 -7.59 -2.16 -8.45
CA GLN A 49 -7.46 -0.97 -9.27
C GLN A 49 -6.29 -0.13 -8.78
N ILE A 50 -5.39 0.24 -9.70
CA ILE A 50 -4.18 0.99 -9.40
C ILE A 50 -4.05 2.14 -10.38
N CYS A 51 -3.90 3.38 -9.91
CA CYS A 51 -3.56 4.49 -10.80
C CYS A 51 -2.05 4.72 -10.81
N ASN A 52 -1.52 5.24 -11.95
CA ASN A 52 -0.10 5.52 -12.07
C ASN A 52 0.34 6.85 -11.41
N TYR A 53 -0.55 7.65 -10.89
CA TYR A 53 -0.21 8.73 -9.96
C TYR A 53 0.03 8.13 -8.57
N GLY A 54 1.24 8.28 -8.04
CA GLY A 54 1.63 7.72 -6.76
C GLY A 54 1.63 6.18 -6.70
N GLY A 55 1.35 5.47 -7.82
CA GLY A 55 1.15 4.02 -7.82
C GLY A 55 0.05 3.56 -6.87
N ILE A 56 -1.01 4.36 -6.73
CA ILE A 56 -2.05 4.22 -5.71
C ILE A 56 -2.97 3.04 -6.01
N VAL A 57 -3.10 2.11 -5.06
CA VAL A 57 -4.20 1.14 -5.05
C VAL A 57 -5.46 1.87 -4.61
N THR A 58 -6.37 2.12 -5.56
CA THR A 58 -7.61 2.85 -5.33
C THR A 58 -8.77 1.96 -4.89
N SER A 59 -8.71 0.66 -5.21
CA SER A 59 -9.71 -0.34 -4.86
C SER A 59 -9.06 -1.73 -4.82
N LEU A 60 -9.48 -2.55 -3.86
CA LEU A 60 -9.15 -3.98 -3.79
C LEU A 60 -10.40 -4.75 -3.39
N LYS A 61 -11.03 -5.41 -4.37
CA LYS A 61 -12.23 -6.22 -4.14
C LYS A 61 -11.87 -7.68 -4.02
N VAL A 62 -12.21 -8.26 -2.87
CA VAL A 62 -12.00 -9.67 -2.57
C VAL A 62 -13.30 -10.30 -2.06
N ALA A 63 -13.45 -11.62 -2.27
CA ALA A 63 -14.60 -12.35 -1.81
C ALA A 63 -14.52 -12.64 -0.30
N ASP A 64 -15.65 -12.52 0.39
CA ASP A 64 -15.81 -13.05 1.73
C ASP A 64 -16.02 -14.57 1.71
N LYS A 65 -16.18 -15.21 2.88
CA LYS A 65 -16.44 -16.65 3.00
C LYS A 65 -17.75 -17.13 2.35
N HIS A 66 -18.62 -16.22 1.93
CA HIS A 66 -19.88 -16.51 1.22
C HIS A 66 -19.78 -16.18 -0.28
N GLY A 67 -18.61 -15.78 -0.76
CA GLY A 67 -18.37 -15.41 -2.17
C GLY A 67 -18.84 -14.00 -2.53
N LYS A 68 -19.23 -13.15 -1.57
CA LYS A 68 -19.60 -11.77 -1.81
C LYS A 68 -18.34 -10.91 -1.87
N PHE A 69 -18.17 -10.18 -2.98
CA PHE A 69 -17.06 -9.25 -3.15
C PHE A 69 -17.33 -7.92 -2.46
N SER A 70 -16.33 -7.40 -1.76
CA SER A 70 -16.33 -6.06 -1.16
C SER A 70 -14.97 -5.41 -1.32
N ASP A 71 -14.95 -4.09 -1.45
CA ASP A 71 -13.71 -3.32 -1.42
C ASP A 71 -13.19 -3.28 0.01
N VAL A 72 -11.94 -3.64 0.21
CA VAL A 72 -11.31 -3.77 1.53
C VAL A 72 -10.24 -2.72 1.78
N VAL A 73 -10.06 -1.73 0.89
CA VAL A 73 -9.12 -0.62 1.07
C VAL A 73 -9.86 0.71 1.14
N LEU A 74 -9.32 1.65 1.89
CA LEU A 74 -9.80 3.04 1.90
C LEU A 74 -9.24 3.79 0.70
N GLY A 75 -10.08 4.58 0.04
CA GLY A 75 -9.71 5.36 -1.12
C GLY A 75 -10.78 6.37 -1.54
N PHE A 76 -10.59 6.93 -2.73
CA PHE A 76 -11.50 7.89 -3.37
C PHE A 76 -11.80 7.44 -4.80
N ASP A 77 -12.97 7.83 -5.31
CA ASP A 77 -13.43 7.48 -6.66
C ASP A 77 -12.83 8.36 -7.76
N ASN A 78 -12.03 9.37 -7.41
CA ASN A 78 -11.49 10.34 -8.36
C ASN A 78 -10.08 10.80 -7.97
N LEU A 79 -9.28 11.17 -8.98
CA LEU A 79 -7.91 11.62 -8.82
C LEU A 79 -7.77 12.91 -8.01
N ASP A 80 -8.70 13.84 -8.19
CA ASP A 80 -8.68 15.15 -7.53
C ASP A 80 -8.66 15.02 -6.01
N SER A 81 -9.42 14.07 -5.46
CA SER A 81 -9.44 13.79 -4.02
C SER A 81 -8.11 13.22 -3.53
N TYR A 82 -7.46 12.36 -4.31
CA TYR A 82 -6.10 11.87 -4.00
C TYR A 82 -5.08 13.00 -3.97
N ILE A 83 -5.16 13.94 -4.93
CA ILE A 83 -4.24 15.10 -5.00
C ILE A 83 -4.44 16.04 -3.82
N LYS A 84 -5.69 16.32 -3.41
CA LYS A 84 -6.03 17.41 -2.49
C LYS A 84 -6.12 17.00 -1.03
N GLN A 85 -6.48 15.76 -0.72
CA GLN A 85 -6.89 15.39 0.64
C GLN A 85 -6.48 13.98 1.09
N SER A 86 -5.73 13.21 0.28
CA SER A 86 -5.33 11.86 0.65
C SER A 86 -4.29 11.88 1.79
N PRO A 87 -4.52 11.15 2.89
CA PRO A 87 -3.50 10.89 3.91
C PRO A 87 -2.64 9.68 3.48
N HIS A 88 -2.10 9.68 2.27
CA HIS A 88 -1.31 8.60 1.66
C HIS A 88 -2.08 7.30 1.35
N PHE A 89 -3.42 7.33 1.18
CA PHE A 89 -4.19 6.13 0.87
C PHE A 89 -3.60 5.38 -0.33
N GLY A 90 -3.24 4.11 -0.12
CA GLY A 90 -2.85 3.16 -1.16
C GLY A 90 -1.59 3.48 -1.95
N CYS A 91 -0.82 4.52 -1.62
CA CYS A 91 0.29 4.98 -2.42
C CYS A 91 1.60 4.19 -2.22
N LEU A 92 2.48 4.29 -3.20
CA LEU A 92 3.90 3.95 -3.06
C LEU A 92 4.62 5.06 -2.32
N VAL A 93 5.36 4.72 -1.28
CA VAL A 93 6.10 5.66 -0.45
C VAL A 93 7.60 5.51 -0.69
N GLY A 94 8.26 6.62 -0.97
CA GLY A 94 9.70 6.73 -1.18
C GLY A 94 10.14 8.21 -1.33
N ARG A 95 11.48 8.47 -1.37
CA ARG A 95 12.55 7.43 -1.25
C ARG A 95 12.57 6.72 0.10
N TYR A 96 12.19 7.40 1.19
CA TYR A 96 12.30 6.89 2.55
C TYR A 96 10.96 6.93 3.27
N GLY A 97 10.39 5.75 3.48
CA GLY A 97 9.13 5.57 4.20
C GLY A 97 9.29 5.87 5.69
N ASN A 98 8.21 6.40 6.29
CA ASN A 98 8.21 6.93 7.65
C ASN A 98 9.19 8.11 7.82
N ARG A 99 9.77 8.33 9.01
CA ARG A 99 10.42 9.59 9.38
C ARG A 99 11.93 9.52 9.36
N ILE A 100 12.55 10.66 8.98
CA ILE A 100 13.95 10.96 9.24
C ILE A 100 13.99 12.13 10.21
N ALA A 101 14.61 11.92 11.38
CA ALA A 101 14.68 12.89 12.46
C ALA A 101 15.28 14.21 11.97
N LYS A 102 14.61 15.34 12.24
CA LYS A 102 15.01 16.69 11.84
C LYS A 102 15.26 16.86 10.32
N GLY A 103 14.80 15.91 9.51
CA GLY A 103 15.10 15.85 8.08
C GLY A 103 16.59 15.71 7.77
N LYS A 104 17.40 15.16 8.67
CA LYS A 104 18.86 15.11 8.52
C LYS A 104 19.41 13.69 8.61
N PHE A 105 20.38 13.40 7.74
CA PHE A 105 21.21 12.18 7.86
C PHE A 105 22.65 12.44 7.39
N LYS A 106 23.55 11.59 7.81
CA LYS A 106 24.94 11.57 7.31
C LYS A 106 25.15 10.33 6.43
N LEU A 107 25.77 10.53 5.29
CA LEU A 107 26.17 9.45 4.39
C LEU A 107 27.56 9.78 3.85
N ASN A 108 28.51 8.86 3.99
CA ASN A 108 29.91 9.02 3.56
C ASN A 108 30.55 10.32 4.07
N GLY A 109 30.29 10.67 5.34
CA GLY A 109 30.85 11.87 5.99
C GLY A 109 30.15 13.19 5.65
N LYS A 110 29.29 13.22 4.62
CA LYS A 110 28.52 14.39 4.22
C LYS A 110 27.15 14.42 4.91
N GLU A 111 26.74 15.57 5.42
CA GLU A 111 25.39 15.82 5.95
C GLU A 111 24.44 16.19 4.81
N TYR A 112 23.25 15.61 4.84
CA TYR A 112 22.13 15.93 3.93
C TYR A 112 20.98 16.49 4.73
N GLN A 113 20.33 17.54 4.20
CA GLN A 113 19.14 18.16 4.74
C GLN A 113 17.98 17.92 3.81
N LEU A 114 16.94 17.28 4.29
CA LEU A 114 15.67 17.06 3.61
C LEU A 114 14.65 18.12 4.02
N ALA A 115 13.56 18.22 3.24
CA ALA A 115 12.41 19.01 3.64
C ALA A 115 11.82 18.49 4.96
N VAL A 116 11.47 19.44 5.87
CA VAL A 116 10.76 19.15 7.12
C VAL A 116 9.28 19.38 6.85
N ASN A 117 8.52 18.28 6.73
CA ASN A 117 7.12 18.28 6.31
C ASN A 117 6.16 17.63 7.32
N ASN A 118 6.68 17.20 8.49
CA ASN A 118 5.89 16.60 9.55
C ASN A 118 6.46 16.96 10.92
N GLY A 119 5.92 18.01 11.57
CA GLY A 119 6.49 18.57 12.79
C GLY A 119 7.98 18.91 12.57
N PRO A 120 8.91 18.43 13.42
CA PRO A 120 10.34 18.69 13.25
C PRO A 120 11.02 17.72 12.24
N ASN A 121 10.30 16.77 11.63
CA ASN A 121 10.89 15.66 10.89
C ASN A 121 10.55 15.70 9.39
N SER A 122 11.33 14.98 8.59
CA SER A 122 10.94 14.60 7.23
C SER A 122 10.09 13.32 7.28
N LEU A 123 9.02 13.26 6.50
CA LEU A 123 8.08 12.14 6.42
C LEU A 123 7.88 11.71 4.97
N HIS A 124 7.89 10.41 4.73
CA HIS A 124 7.45 9.76 3.50
C HIS A 124 8.10 10.31 2.22
N GLY A 125 9.39 10.67 2.28
CA GLY A 125 10.16 11.12 1.12
C GLY A 125 10.12 12.62 0.86
N GLY A 126 9.38 13.41 1.65
CA GLY A 126 9.39 14.88 1.59
C GLY A 126 8.08 15.50 1.11
N LEU A 127 8.17 16.70 0.52
CA LEU A 127 7.00 17.48 0.08
C LEU A 127 6.35 16.89 -1.18
N LYS A 128 7.16 16.39 -2.11
CA LYS A 128 6.75 15.71 -3.32
C LYS A 128 7.44 14.35 -3.41
N GLY A 129 7.03 13.42 -2.53
CA GLY A 129 7.52 12.04 -2.54
C GLY A 129 6.95 11.20 -3.67
N PHE A 130 7.20 9.91 -3.66
CA PHE A 130 6.77 8.95 -4.68
C PHE A 130 5.25 8.81 -4.80
N ASP A 131 4.52 9.21 -3.77
CA ASP A 131 3.07 9.32 -3.70
C ASP A 131 2.47 10.43 -4.57
N LYS A 132 3.28 11.39 -5.04
CA LYS A 132 2.84 12.60 -5.76
C LYS A 132 3.46 12.74 -7.15
N VAL A 133 3.99 11.67 -7.70
CA VAL A 133 4.56 11.63 -9.05
C VAL A 133 3.77 10.69 -9.95
N VAL A 134 3.79 10.96 -11.27
CA VAL A 134 3.24 10.03 -12.26
C VAL A 134 4.33 9.03 -12.64
N TRP A 135 4.05 7.75 -12.43
CA TRP A 135 4.92 6.64 -12.78
C TRP A 135 4.72 6.25 -14.25
N ASP A 136 5.81 5.90 -14.94
CA ASP A 136 5.72 5.23 -16.25
C ASP A 136 5.16 3.82 -16.03
N ALA A 137 3.99 3.55 -16.62
CA ALA A 137 3.23 2.34 -16.38
C ALA A 137 3.23 1.45 -17.62
N LYS A 138 3.49 0.16 -17.43
CA LYS A 138 3.47 -0.86 -18.49
C LYS A 138 2.81 -2.13 -18.02
N ILE A 139 1.94 -2.67 -18.86
CA ILE A 139 1.44 -4.03 -18.71
C ILE A 139 2.56 -5.00 -19.06
N VAL A 140 2.84 -5.96 -18.21
CA VAL A 140 3.84 -7.00 -18.43
C VAL A 140 3.24 -8.37 -18.12
N VAL A 141 3.78 -9.40 -18.75
CA VAL A 141 3.41 -10.80 -18.48
C VAL A 141 4.56 -11.42 -17.71
N GLY A 142 4.30 -11.77 -16.44
CA GLY A 142 5.24 -12.47 -15.57
C GLY A 142 4.88 -13.96 -15.43
N ALA A 143 5.66 -14.70 -14.64
CA ALA A 143 5.40 -16.12 -14.39
C ALA A 143 4.06 -16.37 -13.68
N ALA A 144 3.54 -15.39 -12.91
CA ALA A 144 2.24 -15.45 -12.23
C ALA A 144 1.08 -14.87 -13.05
N GLY A 145 1.31 -14.49 -14.32
CA GLY A 145 0.33 -13.88 -15.22
C GLY A 145 0.56 -12.39 -15.47
N PRO A 146 -0.46 -11.67 -16.01
CA PRO A 146 -0.38 -10.23 -16.27
C PRO A 146 -0.13 -9.43 -14.99
N ALA A 147 0.75 -8.44 -15.09
CA ALA A 147 1.11 -7.56 -13.99
C ALA A 147 1.25 -6.11 -14.45
N LEU A 148 1.06 -5.18 -13.54
CA LEU A 148 1.32 -3.76 -13.76
C LEU A 148 2.71 -3.42 -13.26
N LYS A 149 3.60 -3.03 -14.19
CA LYS A 149 4.95 -2.54 -13.89
C LYS A 149 4.93 -1.01 -13.90
N LEU A 150 5.30 -0.41 -12.79
CA LEU A 150 5.49 1.03 -12.62
C LEU A 150 6.99 1.32 -12.49
N THR A 151 7.47 2.35 -13.20
CA THR A 151 8.88 2.75 -13.16
C THR A 151 8.97 4.26 -12.92
N TYR A 152 9.84 4.67 -12.00
CA TYR A 152 10.13 6.08 -11.75
C TYR A 152 11.64 6.28 -11.60
N THR A 153 12.16 7.39 -12.12
CA THR A 153 13.55 7.80 -11.91
C THR A 153 13.57 9.09 -11.10
N SER A 154 13.88 8.96 -9.83
CA SER A 154 14.10 10.07 -8.91
C SER A 154 15.50 10.60 -9.13
N LYS A 155 15.62 11.87 -9.56
CA LYS A 155 16.91 12.48 -9.94
C LYS A 155 17.77 12.77 -8.71
N ASP A 156 19.08 12.90 -8.93
CA ASP A 156 19.99 13.38 -7.90
C ASP A 156 19.51 14.72 -7.34
N GLY A 157 19.45 14.86 -6.01
CA GLY A 157 18.97 16.05 -5.32
C GLY A 157 17.45 16.17 -5.18
N GLU A 158 16.65 15.26 -5.77
CA GLU A 158 15.19 15.28 -5.59
C GLU A 158 14.86 15.11 -4.10
N GLU A 159 14.02 16.03 -3.55
CA GLU A 159 13.68 16.13 -2.12
C GLU A 159 14.91 16.17 -1.18
N GLY A 160 16.10 16.47 -1.70
CA GLY A 160 17.37 16.53 -0.96
C GLY A 160 18.15 15.21 -0.90
N PHE A 161 17.66 14.14 -1.50
CA PHE A 161 18.34 12.83 -1.53
C PHE A 161 19.42 12.77 -2.61
N PRO A 162 20.63 12.19 -2.31
CA PRO A 162 21.70 12.04 -3.31
C PRO A 162 21.45 10.88 -4.25
N GLY A 163 22.06 10.98 -5.44
CA GLY A 163 22.08 9.96 -6.49
C GLY A 163 20.80 9.89 -7.33
N ASN A 164 20.95 9.50 -8.60
CA ASN A 164 19.82 9.14 -9.44
C ASN A 164 19.35 7.73 -9.05
N LEU A 165 18.10 7.63 -8.59
CA LEU A 165 17.50 6.38 -8.16
C LEU A 165 16.42 5.95 -9.15
N LYS A 166 16.61 4.83 -9.82
CA LYS A 166 15.58 4.19 -10.64
C LYS A 166 14.86 3.12 -9.82
N VAL A 167 13.55 3.29 -9.65
CA VAL A 167 12.69 2.34 -8.94
C VAL A 167 11.73 1.69 -9.91
N THR A 168 11.53 0.40 -9.74
CA THR A 168 10.48 -0.39 -10.38
C THR A 168 9.61 -1.00 -9.30
N ALA A 169 8.29 -0.81 -9.38
CA ALA A 169 7.29 -1.47 -8.59
C ALA A 169 6.42 -2.34 -9.50
N VAL A 170 6.18 -3.60 -9.14
CA VAL A 170 5.37 -4.52 -9.94
C VAL A 170 4.23 -5.04 -9.08
N TYR A 171 3.00 -4.67 -9.45
CA TYR A 171 1.78 -5.22 -8.86
C TYR A 171 1.33 -6.46 -9.64
N THR A 172 1.08 -7.54 -8.93
CA THR A 172 0.50 -8.77 -9.49
C THR A 172 -0.66 -9.20 -8.62
N LEU A 173 -1.84 -9.33 -9.21
CA LEU A 173 -2.98 -9.96 -8.55
C LEU A 173 -2.96 -11.44 -8.91
N THR A 174 -2.61 -12.28 -7.92
CA THR A 174 -2.38 -13.71 -8.14
C THR A 174 -3.67 -14.53 -8.15
N GLU A 175 -3.60 -15.76 -8.65
CA GLU A 175 -4.75 -16.69 -8.68
C GLU A 175 -5.15 -17.23 -7.28
N ASP A 176 -4.30 -17.05 -6.27
CA ASP A 176 -4.61 -17.36 -4.87
C ASP A 176 -5.11 -16.12 -4.06
N ASP A 177 -5.58 -15.08 -4.79
CA ASP A 177 -6.20 -13.87 -4.25
C ASP A 177 -5.24 -12.97 -3.46
N ALA A 178 -3.93 -13.04 -3.73
CA ALA A 178 -2.95 -12.12 -3.16
C ALA A 178 -2.65 -10.95 -4.11
N LEU A 179 -2.63 -9.73 -3.59
CA LEU A 179 -2.04 -8.58 -4.27
C LEU A 179 -0.56 -8.50 -3.89
N ARG A 180 0.30 -9.02 -4.75
CA ARG A 180 1.75 -9.01 -4.59
C ARG A 180 2.34 -7.72 -5.13
N LEU A 181 3.25 -7.12 -4.37
CA LEU A 181 4.02 -5.94 -4.77
C LEU A 181 5.52 -6.23 -4.62
N ASP A 182 6.23 -6.22 -5.73
CA ASP A 182 7.68 -6.39 -5.77
C ASP A 182 8.37 -5.06 -6.09
N PHE A 183 9.41 -4.72 -5.32
CA PHE A 183 10.26 -3.56 -5.58
C PHE A 183 11.65 -3.97 -6.05
N THR A 184 12.16 -3.22 -7.03
CA THR A 184 13.56 -3.26 -7.44
C THR A 184 14.06 -1.84 -7.60
N ALA A 185 15.27 -1.57 -7.12
CA ALA A 185 15.88 -0.26 -7.25
C ALA A 185 17.35 -0.35 -7.65
N THR A 186 17.81 0.62 -8.46
CA THR A 186 19.23 0.81 -8.81
C THR A 186 19.58 2.29 -8.70
N THR A 187 20.81 2.58 -8.30
CA THR A 187 21.30 3.97 -8.14
C THR A 187 22.72 4.08 -8.69
N ASP A 188 23.11 5.29 -9.08
CA ASP A 188 24.45 5.63 -9.55
C ASP A 188 25.36 6.21 -8.44
N ALA A 189 24.81 6.48 -7.26
CA ALA A 189 25.54 6.93 -6.09
C ALA A 189 24.90 6.39 -4.80
N ASP A 190 25.66 6.34 -3.72
CA ASP A 190 25.12 5.96 -2.42
C ASP A 190 23.95 6.87 -2.00
N THR A 191 22.86 6.26 -1.58
CA THR A 191 21.66 6.94 -1.11
C THR A 191 20.96 6.15 0.00
N VAL A 192 20.05 6.79 0.73
CA VAL A 192 19.20 6.10 1.70
C VAL A 192 17.88 5.71 1.04
N LEU A 193 17.44 4.47 1.27
CA LEU A 193 16.26 3.90 0.63
C LEU A 193 15.45 3.06 1.62
N ASN A 194 14.15 3.34 1.69
CA ASN A 194 13.17 2.52 2.41
C ASN A 194 11.81 2.65 1.72
N LEU A 195 11.48 1.71 0.84
CA LEU A 195 10.23 1.73 0.09
C LEU A 195 9.14 1.00 0.86
N THR A 196 7.91 1.52 0.78
CA THR A 196 6.74 0.86 1.36
C THR A 196 5.47 1.18 0.56
N HIS A 197 4.37 0.50 0.92
CA HIS A 197 3.04 0.70 0.38
C HIS A 197 2.09 1.09 1.52
N HIS A 198 1.14 2.00 1.25
CA HIS A 198 0.40 2.69 2.31
C HIS A 198 -1.13 2.47 2.21
N SER A 199 -1.61 1.30 1.79
CA SER A 199 -3.04 0.98 1.88
C SER A 199 -3.51 0.93 3.33
N TYR A 200 -4.71 1.46 3.56
CA TYR A 200 -5.47 1.29 4.79
C TYR A 200 -6.55 0.26 4.53
N PHE A 201 -6.61 -0.78 5.37
CA PHE A 201 -7.50 -1.91 5.16
C PHE A 201 -8.69 -1.88 6.13
N ASN A 202 -9.88 -2.19 5.59
CA ASN A 202 -11.04 -2.59 6.36
C ASN A 202 -11.61 -3.89 5.76
N LEU A 203 -11.23 -5.02 6.33
CA LEU A 203 -11.61 -6.35 5.81
C LEU A 203 -13.11 -6.65 5.92
N ALA A 204 -13.87 -5.87 6.69
CA ALA A 204 -15.32 -5.96 6.72
C ALA A 204 -15.98 -5.29 5.49
N GLY A 205 -15.26 -4.42 4.78
CA GLY A 205 -15.75 -3.66 3.63
C GLY A 205 -16.77 -2.57 4.00
N HIS A 206 -17.00 -2.33 5.28
CA HIS A 206 -17.93 -1.30 5.78
C HIS A 206 -17.67 -1.00 7.27
N GLY A 207 -18.22 0.11 7.76
CA GLY A 207 -18.10 0.51 9.17
C GLY A 207 -16.64 0.81 9.58
N ASP A 208 -16.31 0.55 10.85
CA ASP A 208 -14.97 0.73 11.40
C ASP A 208 -14.18 -0.58 11.48
N VAL A 209 -12.95 -0.49 11.99
CA VAL A 209 -12.05 -1.64 12.14
C VAL A 209 -11.95 -2.16 13.58
N LEU A 210 -12.72 -1.61 14.52
CA LEU A 210 -12.58 -1.90 15.94
C LEU A 210 -12.87 -3.37 16.30
N GLY A 211 -13.76 -4.01 15.52
CA GLY A 211 -14.09 -5.43 15.66
C GLY A 211 -13.10 -6.39 15.00
N HIS A 212 -12.10 -5.91 14.25
CA HIS A 212 -11.10 -6.78 13.62
C HIS A 212 -10.23 -7.43 14.69
N VAL A 213 -10.11 -8.74 14.62
CA VAL A 213 -9.26 -9.52 15.53
C VAL A 213 -7.87 -9.66 14.91
N VAL A 214 -6.86 -9.16 15.62
CA VAL A 214 -5.48 -9.13 15.17
C VAL A 214 -4.62 -10.04 16.02
N THR A 215 -3.68 -10.75 15.39
CA THR A 215 -2.60 -11.48 16.05
C THR A 215 -1.28 -11.03 15.44
N ILE A 216 -0.32 -10.62 16.29
CA ILE A 216 1.01 -10.19 15.87
C ILE A 216 2.02 -11.12 16.54
N TYR A 217 2.76 -11.89 15.73
CA TYR A 217 3.80 -12.82 16.21
C TYR A 217 5.10 -12.08 16.56
N ALA A 218 4.98 -11.08 17.45
CA ALA A 218 6.09 -10.30 17.95
C ALA A 218 5.92 -10.05 19.44
N ASP A 219 6.92 -10.41 20.23
CA ASP A 219 6.96 -10.23 21.69
C ASP A 219 7.52 -8.88 22.14
N LYS A 220 7.98 -8.06 21.17
CA LYS A 220 8.59 -6.75 21.39
C LYS A 220 8.18 -5.76 20.32
N PHE A 221 8.30 -4.48 20.64
CA PHE A 221 8.08 -3.36 19.72
C PHE A 221 9.14 -2.28 19.91
N THR A 222 9.26 -1.36 18.96
CA THR A 222 10.15 -0.21 19.00
C THR A 222 9.35 1.03 19.38
N PRO A 223 9.46 1.53 20.63
CA PRO A 223 8.76 2.73 21.06
C PRO A 223 9.31 3.97 20.35
N VAL A 224 8.44 4.98 20.22
CA VAL A 224 8.76 6.27 19.61
C VAL A 224 8.75 7.39 20.66
N ASP A 225 9.49 8.46 20.38
CA ASP A 225 9.43 9.70 21.15
C ASP A 225 8.20 10.55 20.76
N ALA A 226 8.04 11.69 21.42
CA ALA A 226 6.92 12.63 21.18
C ALA A 226 6.87 13.18 19.74
N THR A 227 7.91 13.00 18.94
CA THR A 227 7.98 13.39 17.52
C THR A 227 7.83 12.20 16.56
N MET A 228 7.47 11.02 17.11
CA MET A 228 7.29 9.76 16.39
C MET A 228 8.57 9.19 15.79
N ILE A 229 9.73 9.50 16.37
CA ILE A 229 11.02 8.90 16.02
C ILE A 229 11.30 7.71 16.94
N PRO A 230 11.70 6.54 16.40
CA PRO A 230 12.10 5.41 17.22
C PRO A 230 13.24 5.78 18.19
N THR A 231 13.08 5.42 19.47
CA THR A 231 14.05 5.78 20.52
C THR A 231 15.32 4.92 20.50
N GLY A 232 15.31 3.81 19.75
CA GLY A 232 16.33 2.78 19.75
C GLY A 232 16.09 1.69 20.81
N GLU A 233 15.14 1.88 21.72
CA GLU A 233 14.69 0.84 22.64
C GLU A 233 13.93 -0.27 21.89
N VAL A 234 14.06 -1.51 22.38
CA VAL A 234 13.23 -2.65 21.97
C VAL A 234 12.50 -3.15 23.21
N ARG A 235 11.23 -2.78 23.38
CA ARG A 235 10.43 -2.97 24.59
C ARG A 235 9.52 -4.19 24.47
N PRO A 236 9.38 -5.04 25.52
CA PRO A 236 8.40 -6.11 25.53
C PRO A 236 6.96 -5.60 25.40
N VAL A 237 6.12 -6.32 24.62
CA VAL A 237 4.68 -6.01 24.51
C VAL A 237 3.91 -6.56 25.73
N LYS A 238 4.41 -7.60 26.36
CA LYS A 238 3.76 -8.29 27.51
C LYS A 238 3.43 -7.30 28.63
N GLY A 239 2.16 -7.30 29.04
CA GLY A 239 1.67 -6.39 30.07
C GLY A 239 1.37 -4.97 29.59
N THR A 240 1.44 -4.72 28.29
CA THR A 240 1.06 -3.45 27.66
C THR A 240 -0.19 -3.60 26.79
N PRO A 241 -0.90 -2.51 26.46
CA PRO A 241 -2.01 -2.55 25.51
C PRO A 241 -1.62 -2.96 24.08
N LEU A 242 -0.32 -2.95 23.74
CA LEU A 242 0.22 -3.37 22.44
C LEU A 242 0.49 -4.87 22.34
N ASP A 243 0.11 -5.67 23.36
CA ASP A 243 0.26 -7.12 23.32
C ASP A 243 -0.84 -7.77 22.48
N PHE A 244 -0.54 -8.02 21.21
CA PHE A 244 -1.36 -8.76 20.26
C PHE A 244 -0.79 -10.16 19.96
N THR A 245 -0.03 -10.75 20.87
CA THR A 245 0.51 -12.12 20.73
C THR A 245 -0.58 -13.19 20.73
N THR A 246 -1.76 -12.86 21.23
CA THR A 246 -2.99 -13.67 21.15
C THR A 246 -4.08 -12.91 20.39
N PRO A 247 -5.05 -13.61 19.75
CA PRO A 247 -6.14 -12.98 19.02
C PRO A 247 -6.87 -11.93 19.87
N THR A 248 -6.79 -10.65 19.46
CA THR A 248 -7.32 -9.52 20.22
C THR A 248 -8.01 -8.53 19.27
N PRO A 249 -9.26 -8.08 19.55
CA PRO A 249 -9.90 -7.02 18.78
C PRO A 249 -9.14 -5.69 18.88
N ILE A 250 -9.03 -4.95 17.78
CA ILE A 250 -8.37 -3.63 17.74
C ILE A 250 -8.99 -2.69 18.78
N GLY A 251 -10.33 -2.64 18.87
CA GLY A 251 -11.07 -1.78 19.79
C GLY A 251 -10.92 -2.12 21.28
N ALA A 252 -10.41 -3.32 21.61
CA ALA A 252 -10.34 -3.75 23.01
C ALA A 252 -9.46 -2.85 23.89
N ARG A 253 -8.44 -2.21 23.30
CA ARG A 253 -7.43 -1.46 24.06
C ARG A 253 -7.06 -0.12 23.42
N ILE A 254 -7.73 0.28 22.33
CA ILE A 254 -7.39 1.50 21.57
C ILE A 254 -7.52 2.78 22.39
N ASN A 255 -8.40 2.79 23.40
CA ASN A 255 -8.60 3.93 24.32
C ASN A 255 -7.79 3.82 25.61
N SER A 256 -6.80 2.94 25.68
CA SER A 256 -5.96 2.81 26.88
C SER A 256 -5.13 4.06 27.11
N ASP A 257 -4.99 4.42 28.39
CA ASP A 257 -4.07 5.50 28.83
C ASP A 257 -2.63 5.00 28.77
N TYR A 258 -2.14 4.82 27.55
CA TYR A 258 -0.78 4.36 27.27
C TYR A 258 -0.12 5.29 26.26
N GLU A 259 1.07 5.78 26.63
CA GLU A 259 1.80 6.80 25.87
C GLU A 259 1.90 6.48 24.37
N GLN A 260 2.28 5.26 24.04
CA GLN A 260 2.54 4.87 22.64
C GLN A 260 1.24 4.75 21.81
N ILE A 261 0.09 4.49 22.44
CA ILE A 261 -1.21 4.55 21.76
C ILE A 261 -1.58 6.02 21.50
N LYS A 262 -1.42 6.90 22.51
CA LYS A 262 -1.74 8.31 22.37
C LYS A 262 -0.89 9.02 21.31
N LEU A 263 0.36 8.61 21.13
CA LEU A 263 1.27 9.15 20.11
C LEU A 263 0.94 8.61 18.71
N GLY A 264 0.51 7.36 18.59
CA GLY A 264 0.26 6.69 17.31
C GLY A 264 -1.07 7.07 16.65
N GLY A 265 -2.02 7.57 17.39
CA GLY A 265 -3.34 7.97 16.91
C GLY A 265 -4.40 6.94 17.18
#